data_32fa2d1ccc4c4a3fa98e2b6085932852
#
_entry.id   32fa2d1ccc4c4a3fa98e2b6085932852
#
_cell.length_a   1.000
_cell.length_b   1.000
_cell.length_c   1.000
_cell.angle_alpha   90.00
_cell.angle_beta   90.00
_cell.angle_gamma   90.00
#
_symmetry.space_group_name_H-M   'P 1'
#
loop_
_entity.id
_entity.type
_entity.pdbx_description
1 polymer ?
#
loop_
_entity_poly.entity_id
_entity_poly.type
_entity_poly.pdbx_seq_one_letter_code
_entity_poly.pdbx_strand_id
1 'polypeptide(L)'
;MTSTFHTVGAAAAMVVLGIAWTVYVSVLADERGMLRAAAPEEGFLPLVQLSLAVLGVLTITSEHATGMIRTSLVVVPRRSTLFLAKTGIVALATFATATSILLLTYVTSRLIAGERQLGFNESAFTDDLPALLASGLSVTALALVGLGLGAAMRSTAGALVSVVSLLFVLPGAVNYLPAPWNTRIATLLLPNLIPQIASERMSSRLGDGFLPPWAALAVLFAYPLVTLTIGYYALKRKDA
;
A
#
# COMPACT_ATOMS: atom_id res chain seq x y z
N MET A 1 -17.73 -19.12 -2.62
CA MET A 1 -16.64 -19.90 -2.00
C MET A 1 -15.30 -19.80 -2.74
N THR A 2 -15.26 -19.69 -4.05
CA THR A 2 -13.99 -19.57 -4.81
C THR A 2 -13.20 -18.28 -4.52
N SER A 3 -13.85 -17.15 -4.23
CA SER A 3 -13.15 -15.87 -3.99
C SER A 3 -12.34 -15.85 -2.68
N THR A 4 -12.82 -16.54 -1.64
CA THR A 4 -12.10 -16.65 -0.36
C THR A 4 -10.83 -17.49 -0.47
N PHE A 5 -10.83 -18.54 -1.29
CA PHE A 5 -9.64 -19.35 -1.54
C PHE A 5 -8.56 -18.55 -2.28
N HIS A 6 -8.93 -17.70 -3.24
CA HIS A 6 -7.97 -16.85 -3.96
C HIS A 6 -7.37 -15.77 -3.07
N THR A 7 -8.16 -15.18 -2.17
CA THR A 7 -7.63 -14.16 -1.23
C THR A 7 -6.71 -14.78 -0.19
N VAL A 8 -7.08 -15.93 0.38
CA VAL A 8 -6.22 -16.66 1.33
C VAL A 8 -4.95 -17.15 0.64
N GLY A 9 -5.05 -17.68 -0.59
CA GLY A 9 -3.90 -18.10 -1.38
C GLY A 9 -2.94 -16.94 -1.69
N ALA A 10 -3.47 -15.77 -2.06
CA ALA A 10 -2.66 -14.58 -2.30
C ALA A 10 -1.96 -14.09 -1.02
N ALA A 11 -2.66 -14.05 0.11
CA ALA A 11 -2.06 -13.68 1.39
C ALA A 11 -0.95 -14.67 1.81
N ALA A 12 -1.19 -15.97 1.68
CA ALA A 12 -0.19 -17.00 1.97
C ALA A 12 1.04 -16.87 1.05
N ALA A 13 0.84 -16.62 -0.24
CA ALA A 13 1.94 -16.39 -1.18
C ALA A 13 2.76 -15.16 -0.79
N MET A 14 2.12 -14.08 -0.32
CA MET A 14 2.82 -12.88 0.15
C MET A 14 3.66 -13.14 1.39
N VAL A 15 3.16 -13.93 2.34
CA VAL A 15 3.94 -14.32 3.52
C VAL A 15 5.17 -15.15 3.11
N VAL A 16 4.98 -16.13 2.22
CA VAL A 16 6.10 -16.95 1.71
C VAL A 16 7.14 -16.10 0.98
N LEU A 17 6.71 -15.17 0.14
CA LEU A 17 7.61 -14.25 -0.54
C LEU A 17 8.34 -13.31 0.44
N GLY A 18 7.66 -12.83 1.49
CA GLY A 18 8.26 -12.03 2.56
C GLY A 18 9.36 -12.81 3.30
N ILE A 19 9.09 -14.06 3.65
CA ILE A 19 10.08 -14.95 4.27
C ILE A 19 11.26 -15.20 3.33
N ALA A 20 11.00 -15.53 2.06
CA ALA A 20 12.03 -15.75 1.06
C ALA A 20 12.91 -14.49 0.85
N TRP A 21 12.30 -13.31 0.83
CA TRP A 21 13.00 -12.03 0.76
C TRP A 21 13.88 -11.82 2.00
N THR A 22 13.39 -12.12 3.19
CA THR A 22 14.16 -12.03 4.45
C THR A 22 15.38 -12.93 4.41
N VAL A 23 15.22 -14.20 4.01
CA VAL A 23 16.31 -15.15 3.86
C VAL A 23 17.35 -14.64 2.84
N TYR A 24 16.86 -14.16 1.68
CA TYR A 24 17.73 -13.62 0.64
C TYR A 24 18.55 -12.42 1.14
N VAL A 25 17.93 -11.46 1.82
CA VAL A 25 18.62 -10.28 2.37
C VAL A 25 19.63 -10.67 3.45
N SER A 26 19.29 -11.62 4.34
CA SER A 26 20.19 -12.09 5.40
C SER A 26 21.42 -12.82 4.85
N VAL A 27 21.24 -13.64 3.79
CA VAL A 27 22.36 -14.33 3.12
C VAL A 27 23.26 -13.34 2.39
N LEU A 28 22.67 -12.38 1.65
CA LEU A 28 23.44 -11.35 0.96
C LEU A 28 24.22 -10.43 1.91
N ALA A 29 23.65 -10.10 3.06
CA ALA A 29 24.32 -9.30 4.07
C ALA A 29 25.56 -10.04 4.62
N ASP A 30 25.45 -11.34 4.81
CA ASP A 30 26.54 -12.21 5.28
C ASP A 30 27.66 -12.34 4.23
N GLU A 31 27.30 -12.58 2.96
CA GLU A 31 28.27 -12.73 1.86
C GLU A 31 29.00 -11.44 1.50
N ARG A 32 28.35 -10.29 1.61
CA ARG A 32 28.91 -8.98 1.22
C ARG A 32 29.54 -8.21 2.37
N GLY A 33 29.50 -8.74 3.59
CA GLY A 33 30.02 -8.06 4.79
C GLY A 33 29.29 -6.73 5.04
N MET A 34 28.02 -6.61 4.63
CA MET A 34 27.27 -5.40 4.84
C MET A 34 26.88 -5.29 6.32
N LEU A 35 27.43 -4.27 6.98
CA LEU A 35 27.11 -3.95 8.37
C LEU A 35 25.67 -3.43 8.58
N ARG A 36 24.97 -3.06 7.50
CA ARG A 36 23.57 -2.58 7.54
C ARG A 36 22.81 -3.08 6.32
N ALA A 37 21.82 -3.90 6.56
CA ALA A 37 20.82 -4.27 5.57
C ALA A 37 19.55 -3.43 5.78
N ALA A 38 18.85 -3.11 4.69
CA ALA A 38 17.51 -2.51 4.79
C ALA A 38 16.56 -3.49 5.46
N ALA A 39 15.61 -2.98 6.24
CA ALA A 39 14.60 -3.80 6.88
C ALA A 39 13.82 -4.61 5.82
N PRO A 40 13.73 -5.95 5.96
CA PRO A 40 13.07 -6.79 4.96
C PRO A 40 11.61 -6.42 4.71
N GLU A 41 10.90 -5.98 5.75
CA GLU A 41 9.52 -5.52 5.66
C GLU A 41 9.37 -4.28 4.77
N GLU A 42 10.36 -3.37 4.75
CA GLU A 42 10.37 -2.20 3.88
C GLU A 42 10.65 -2.59 2.42
N GLY A 43 11.63 -3.46 2.19
CA GLY A 43 11.98 -3.92 0.85
C GLY A 43 10.85 -4.70 0.18
N PHE A 44 10.05 -5.42 0.97
CA PHE A 44 8.91 -6.20 0.51
C PHE A 44 7.62 -5.39 0.35
N LEU A 45 7.53 -4.23 0.99
CA LEU A 45 6.34 -3.37 1.04
C LEU A 45 5.72 -3.03 -0.32
N PRO A 46 6.49 -2.67 -1.37
CA PRO A 46 5.90 -2.35 -2.67
C PRO A 46 5.13 -3.52 -3.31
N LEU A 47 5.57 -4.76 -3.04
CA LEU A 47 4.87 -5.96 -3.52
C LEU A 47 3.55 -6.17 -2.78
N VAL A 48 3.52 -5.97 -1.46
CA VAL A 48 2.30 -6.03 -0.65
C VAL A 48 1.33 -4.93 -1.09
N GLN A 49 1.82 -3.71 -1.27
CA GLN A 49 1.04 -2.57 -1.76
C GLN A 49 0.38 -2.86 -3.10
N LEU A 50 1.16 -3.34 -4.08
CA LEU A 50 0.64 -3.63 -5.41
C LEU A 50 -0.42 -4.74 -5.37
N SER A 51 -0.14 -5.82 -4.65
CA SER A 51 -1.03 -6.98 -4.58
C SER A 51 -2.39 -6.65 -3.95
N LEU A 52 -2.38 -5.93 -2.84
CA LEU A 52 -3.63 -5.52 -2.19
C LEU A 52 -4.36 -4.39 -2.95
N ALA A 53 -3.62 -3.55 -3.68
CA ALA A 53 -4.23 -2.57 -4.57
C ALA A 53 -4.94 -3.24 -5.76
N VAL A 54 -4.35 -4.31 -6.34
CA VAL A 54 -5.01 -5.15 -7.35
C VAL A 54 -6.31 -5.73 -6.82
N LEU A 55 -6.33 -6.24 -5.58
CA LEU A 55 -7.56 -6.72 -4.95
C LEU A 55 -8.58 -5.59 -4.79
N GLY A 56 -8.15 -4.39 -4.40
CA GLY A 56 -9.01 -3.20 -4.33
C GLY A 56 -9.65 -2.87 -5.68
N VAL A 57 -8.88 -2.87 -6.77
CA VAL A 57 -9.39 -2.67 -8.14
C VAL A 57 -10.39 -3.77 -8.49
N LEU A 58 -10.04 -5.04 -8.30
CA LEU A 58 -10.88 -6.19 -8.68
C LEU A 58 -12.20 -6.22 -7.91
N THR A 59 -12.24 -5.74 -6.67
CA THR A 59 -13.44 -5.71 -5.85
C THR A 59 -14.60 -4.94 -6.51
N ILE A 60 -14.30 -3.90 -7.28
CA ILE A 60 -15.33 -3.11 -7.96
C ILE A 60 -15.45 -3.46 -9.44
N THR A 61 -14.34 -3.74 -10.12
CA THR A 61 -14.36 -3.97 -11.58
C THR A 61 -14.93 -5.33 -11.96
N SER A 62 -14.79 -6.36 -11.11
CA SER A 62 -15.42 -7.67 -11.34
C SER A 62 -16.97 -7.59 -11.32
N GLU A 63 -17.53 -6.73 -10.48
CA GLU A 63 -18.99 -6.52 -10.43
C GLU A 63 -19.51 -5.78 -11.66
N HIS A 64 -18.71 -4.85 -12.20
CA HIS A 64 -19.05 -4.21 -13.47
C HIS A 64 -19.03 -5.22 -14.63
N ALA A 65 -18.02 -6.09 -14.67
CA ALA A 65 -17.86 -7.09 -15.74
C ALA A 65 -18.96 -8.16 -15.72
N THR A 66 -19.42 -8.57 -14.53
CA THR A 66 -20.47 -9.62 -14.37
C THR A 66 -21.89 -9.08 -14.33
N GLY A 67 -22.08 -7.74 -14.34
CA GLY A 67 -23.39 -7.12 -14.21
C GLY A 67 -24.04 -7.27 -12.82
N MET A 68 -23.31 -7.84 -11.84
CA MET A 68 -23.79 -8.05 -10.46
C MET A 68 -24.14 -6.75 -9.74
N ILE A 69 -23.67 -5.60 -10.20
CA ILE A 69 -24.09 -4.29 -9.68
C ILE A 69 -25.60 -4.13 -9.70
N ARG A 70 -26.29 -4.63 -10.74
CA ARG A 70 -27.76 -4.53 -10.85
C ARG A 70 -28.45 -5.35 -9.76
N THR A 71 -28.00 -6.56 -9.49
CA THR A 71 -28.54 -7.43 -8.43
C THR A 71 -28.26 -6.88 -7.02
N SER A 72 -27.08 -6.33 -6.80
CA SER A 72 -26.74 -5.69 -5.53
C SER A 72 -27.60 -4.45 -5.24
N LEU A 73 -27.97 -3.69 -6.26
CA LEU A 73 -28.86 -2.52 -6.14
C LEU A 73 -30.33 -2.87 -5.89
N VAL A 74 -30.77 -4.09 -6.24
CA VAL A 74 -32.12 -4.58 -5.88
C VAL A 74 -32.22 -4.81 -4.37
N VAL A 75 -31.14 -5.30 -3.74
CA VAL A 75 -31.11 -5.57 -2.29
C VAL A 75 -30.85 -4.30 -1.47
N VAL A 76 -29.97 -3.41 -1.98
CA VAL A 76 -29.64 -2.14 -1.32
C VAL A 76 -29.89 -0.99 -2.28
N PRO A 77 -31.08 -0.38 -2.25
CA PRO A 77 -31.46 0.63 -3.24
C PRO A 77 -30.67 1.94 -3.16
N ARG A 78 -29.92 2.15 -2.06
CA ARG A 78 -29.06 3.34 -1.88
C ARG A 78 -27.64 3.04 -2.32
N ARG A 79 -27.25 3.47 -3.52
CA ARG A 79 -25.89 3.30 -4.12
C ARG A 79 -24.77 3.82 -3.21
N SER A 80 -25.02 4.93 -2.49
CA SER A 80 -24.05 5.49 -1.54
C SER A 80 -23.74 4.53 -0.40
N THR A 81 -24.75 3.89 0.16
CA THR A 81 -24.58 2.95 1.27
C THR A 81 -23.80 1.72 0.82
N LEU A 82 -24.08 1.20 -0.36
CA LEU A 82 -23.35 0.07 -0.94
C LEU A 82 -21.88 0.41 -1.17
N PHE A 83 -21.57 1.57 -1.76
CA PHE A 83 -20.22 2.00 -2.02
C PHE A 83 -19.43 2.24 -0.72
N LEU A 84 -20.03 2.91 0.27
CA LEU A 84 -19.41 3.15 1.58
C LEU A 84 -19.18 1.85 2.36
N ALA A 85 -20.16 0.94 2.37
CA ALA A 85 -19.99 -0.37 3.00
C ALA A 85 -18.83 -1.16 2.37
N LYS A 86 -18.74 -1.17 1.03
CA LYS A 86 -17.64 -1.81 0.31
C LYS A 86 -16.30 -1.18 0.63
N THR A 87 -16.22 0.16 0.65
CA THR A 87 -15.02 0.91 1.04
C THR A 87 -14.57 0.52 2.45
N GLY A 88 -15.50 0.46 3.41
CA GLY A 88 -15.21 0.06 4.78
C GLY A 88 -14.70 -1.38 4.90
N ILE A 89 -15.34 -2.32 4.20
CA ILE A 89 -14.91 -3.73 4.20
C ILE A 89 -13.52 -3.88 3.57
N VAL A 90 -13.27 -3.23 2.44
CA VAL A 90 -11.95 -3.25 1.79
C VAL A 90 -10.90 -2.61 2.69
N ALA A 91 -11.18 -1.45 3.30
CA ALA A 91 -10.27 -0.80 4.22
C ALA A 91 -9.88 -1.71 5.39
N LEU A 92 -10.87 -2.31 6.07
CA LEU A 92 -10.62 -3.17 7.22
C LEU A 92 -9.87 -4.44 6.82
N ALA A 93 -10.30 -5.11 5.75
CA ALA A 93 -9.69 -6.34 5.28
C ALA A 93 -8.24 -6.11 4.82
N THR A 94 -7.99 -5.06 4.03
CA THR A 94 -6.64 -4.75 3.55
C THR A 94 -5.72 -4.30 4.68
N PHE A 95 -6.21 -3.51 5.64
CA PHE A 95 -5.42 -3.10 6.80
C PHE A 95 -5.03 -4.30 7.66
N ALA A 96 -5.99 -5.16 8.01
CA ALA A 96 -5.73 -6.36 8.80
C ALA A 96 -4.75 -7.31 8.09
N THR A 97 -4.95 -7.54 6.78
CA THR A 97 -4.08 -8.43 5.99
C THR A 97 -2.68 -7.84 5.85
N ALA A 98 -2.56 -6.56 5.50
CA ALA A 98 -1.26 -5.89 5.35
C ALA A 98 -0.48 -5.90 6.66
N THR A 99 -1.12 -5.48 7.76
CA THR A 99 -0.47 -5.46 9.08
C THR A 99 -0.04 -6.86 9.52
N SER A 100 -0.86 -7.88 9.27
CA SER A 100 -0.50 -9.27 9.58
C SER A 100 0.72 -9.73 8.76
N ILE A 101 0.77 -9.45 7.46
CA ILE A 101 1.90 -9.80 6.59
C ILE A 101 3.18 -9.09 7.07
N LEU A 102 3.09 -7.79 7.33
CA LEU A 102 4.24 -7.00 7.77
C LEU A 102 4.76 -7.43 9.14
N LEU A 103 3.86 -7.71 10.10
CA LEU A 103 4.24 -8.23 11.41
C LEU A 103 4.88 -9.62 11.31
N LEU A 104 4.35 -10.51 10.48
CA LEU A 104 4.96 -11.83 10.26
C LEU A 104 6.34 -11.70 9.64
N THR A 105 6.52 -10.83 8.64
CA THR A 105 7.81 -10.57 8.02
C THR A 105 8.77 -9.94 9.04
N TYR A 106 8.32 -9.00 9.86
CA TYR A 106 9.07 -8.37 10.93
C TYR A 106 9.58 -9.41 11.94
N VAL A 107 8.70 -10.23 12.49
CA VAL A 107 9.07 -11.26 13.48
C VAL A 107 10.02 -12.29 12.88
N THR A 108 9.71 -12.76 11.66
CA THR A 108 10.54 -13.75 10.98
C THR A 108 11.93 -13.20 10.67
N SER A 109 12.04 -11.95 10.26
CA SER A 109 13.34 -11.31 9.98
C SER A 109 14.24 -11.24 11.21
N ARG A 110 13.68 -10.89 12.35
CA ARG A 110 14.43 -10.85 13.62
C ARG A 110 14.81 -12.25 14.11
N LEU A 111 13.94 -13.23 13.96
CA LEU A 111 14.25 -14.63 14.30
C LEU A 111 15.38 -15.21 13.42
N ILE A 112 15.39 -14.90 12.12
CA ILE A 112 16.45 -15.35 11.19
C ILE A 112 17.74 -14.59 11.44
N ALA A 113 17.69 -13.30 11.75
CA ALA A 113 18.86 -12.49 12.08
C ALA A 113 19.57 -13.00 13.36
N GLY A 114 18.79 -13.44 14.35
CA GLY A 114 19.32 -13.92 15.63
C GLY A 114 20.15 -12.84 16.33
N GLU A 115 21.35 -13.21 16.79
CA GLU A 115 22.30 -12.31 17.46
C GLU A 115 23.16 -11.48 16.49
N ARG A 116 23.00 -11.64 15.17
CA ARG A 116 23.74 -10.89 14.18
C ARG A 116 23.25 -9.44 14.13
N GLN A 117 24.18 -8.50 14.27
CA GLN A 117 23.89 -7.06 14.15
C GLN A 117 23.79 -6.66 12.67
N LEU A 118 22.59 -6.74 12.10
CA LEU A 118 22.31 -6.43 10.69
C LEU A 118 21.76 -5.01 10.47
N GLY A 119 21.64 -4.22 11.54
CA GLY A 119 21.16 -2.85 11.54
C GLY A 119 19.62 -2.74 11.66
N PHE A 120 18.85 -3.64 11.05
CA PHE A 120 17.39 -3.63 11.15
C PHE A 120 16.83 -4.33 12.41
N ASN A 121 17.66 -5.05 13.14
CA ASN A 121 17.28 -5.79 14.35
C ASN A 121 17.87 -5.18 15.65
N GLU A 122 18.38 -3.96 15.57
CA GLU A 122 18.94 -3.25 16.71
C GLU A 122 17.91 -2.43 17.50
N SER A 123 16.79 -2.05 16.84
CA SER A 123 15.71 -1.27 17.45
C SER A 123 14.73 -2.15 18.24
N ALA A 124 14.13 -1.57 19.27
CA ALA A 124 13.08 -2.22 20.02
C ALA A 124 11.78 -2.26 19.18
N PHE A 125 10.93 -3.26 19.40
CA PHE A 125 9.63 -3.37 18.71
C PHE A 125 8.77 -2.10 18.85
N THR A 126 8.83 -1.44 20.01
CA THR A 126 8.10 -0.20 20.29
C THR A 126 8.52 0.95 19.36
N ASP A 127 9.78 0.97 18.96
CA ASP A 127 10.34 2.03 18.11
C ASP A 127 9.99 1.80 16.63
N ASP A 128 9.88 0.52 16.22
CA ASP A 128 9.51 0.13 14.85
C ASP A 128 7.98 0.11 14.63
N LEU A 129 7.18 0.05 15.70
CA LEU A 129 5.72 -0.05 15.61
C LEU A 129 5.06 1.08 14.82
N PRO A 130 5.44 2.37 14.97
CA PRO A 130 4.88 3.44 14.15
C PRO A 130 5.12 3.25 12.66
N ALA A 131 6.30 2.77 12.26
CA ALA A 131 6.65 2.51 10.86
C ALA A 131 5.83 1.33 10.29
N LEU A 132 5.65 0.26 11.07
CA LEU A 132 4.82 -0.89 10.67
C LEU A 132 3.34 -0.48 10.49
N LEU A 133 2.80 0.32 11.40
CA LEU A 133 1.43 0.81 11.29
C LEU A 133 1.27 1.79 10.11
N ALA A 134 2.21 2.69 9.90
CA ALA A 134 2.24 3.60 8.75
C ALA A 134 2.30 2.83 7.44
N SER A 135 3.08 1.76 7.39
CA SER A 135 3.18 0.85 6.24
C SER A 135 1.84 0.15 5.97
N GLY A 136 1.18 -0.38 7.00
CA GLY A 136 -0.16 -0.97 6.89
C GLY A 136 -1.21 0.02 6.39
N LEU A 137 -1.19 1.25 6.91
CA LEU A 137 -2.06 2.34 6.44
C LEU A 137 -1.78 2.72 4.98
N SER A 138 -0.51 2.77 4.57
CA SER A 138 -0.13 3.08 3.19
C SER A 138 -0.62 2.01 2.20
N VAL A 139 -0.51 0.73 2.55
CA VAL A 139 -1.06 -0.38 1.78
C VAL A 139 -2.58 -0.24 1.63
N THR A 140 -3.26 0.06 2.74
CA THR A 140 -4.72 0.27 2.75
C THR A 140 -5.13 1.46 1.90
N ALA A 141 -4.43 2.58 2.03
CA ALA A 141 -4.67 3.77 1.22
C ALA A 141 -4.56 3.46 -0.27
N LEU A 142 -3.52 2.71 -0.70
CA LEU A 142 -3.35 2.35 -2.10
C LEU A 142 -4.43 1.37 -2.58
N ALA A 143 -4.88 0.42 -1.76
CA ALA A 143 -5.99 -0.47 -2.08
C ALA A 143 -7.30 0.31 -2.29
N LEU A 144 -7.56 1.32 -1.45
CA LEU A 144 -8.71 2.21 -1.60
C LEU A 144 -8.59 3.13 -2.83
N VAL A 145 -7.39 3.60 -3.16
CA VAL A 145 -7.11 4.29 -4.43
C VAL A 145 -7.47 3.39 -5.60
N GLY A 146 -7.04 2.13 -5.57
CA GLY A 146 -7.39 1.13 -6.57
C GLY A 146 -8.90 0.93 -6.72
N LEU A 147 -9.63 0.84 -5.61
CA LEU A 147 -11.09 0.75 -5.60
C LEU A 147 -11.75 1.99 -6.23
N GLY A 148 -11.28 3.19 -5.84
CA GLY A 148 -11.79 4.46 -6.37
C GLY A 148 -11.55 4.61 -7.87
N LEU A 149 -10.34 4.30 -8.34
CA LEU A 149 -9.97 4.31 -9.76
C LEU A 149 -10.74 3.24 -10.56
N GLY A 150 -10.90 2.04 -10.00
CA GLY A 150 -11.71 0.97 -10.60
C GLY A 150 -13.16 1.40 -10.82
N ALA A 151 -13.74 2.09 -9.82
CA ALA A 151 -15.09 2.64 -9.91
C ALA A 151 -15.20 3.77 -10.96
N ALA A 152 -14.18 4.64 -11.02
CA ALA A 152 -14.17 5.78 -11.95
C ALA A 152 -13.97 5.35 -13.40
N MET A 153 -13.03 4.47 -13.66
CA MET A 153 -12.61 4.06 -15.01
C MET A 153 -13.44 2.92 -15.57
N ARG A 154 -14.10 2.11 -14.72
CA ARG A 154 -14.85 0.89 -15.10
C ARG A 154 -14.01 -0.08 -15.95
N SER A 155 -12.73 0.03 -15.90
CA SER A 155 -11.74 -0.75 -16.62
C SER A 155 -10.69 -1.26 -15.65
N THR A 156 -10.57 -2.58 -15.54
CA THR A 156 -9.55 -3.21 -14.69
C THR A 156 -8.15 -2.83 -15.15
N ALA A 157 -7.90 -2.91 -16.46
CA ALA A 157 -6.60 -2.59 -17.03
C ALA A 157 -6.21 -1.12 -16.80
N GLY A 158 -7.15 -0.19 -17.05
CA GLY A 158 -6.90 1.24 -16.81
C GLY A 158 -6.59 1.55 -15.34
N ALA A 159 -7.39 1.00 -14.42
CA ALA A 159 -7.18 1.20 -12.99
C ALA A 159 -5.83 0.61 -12.52
N LEU A 160 -5.46 -0.59 -12.99
CA LEU A 160 -4.18 -1.21 -12.66
C LEU A 160 -2.99 -0.40 -13.18
N VAL A 161 -3.04 0.03 -14.45
CA VAL A 161 -1.99 0.89 -15.02
C VAL A 161 -1.85 2.19 -14.21
N SER A 162 -2.96 2.80 -13.79
CA SER A 162 -2.92 4.02 -12.98
C SER A 162 -2.30 3.79 -11.60
N VAL A 163 -2.64 2.67 -10.93
CA VAL A 163 -2.04 2.30 -9.62
C VAL A 163 -0.54 2.04 -9.76
N VAL A 164 -0.13 1.28 -10.77
CA VAL A 164 1.30 1.00 -11.05
C VAL A 164 2.04 2.30 -11.36
N SER A 165 1.43 3.17 -12.17
CA SER A 165 2.02 4.47 -12.50
C SER A 165 2.20 5.35 -11.26
N LEU A 166 1.23 5.37 -10.37
CA LEU A 166 1.30 6.13 -9.12
C LEU A 166 2.43 5.63 -8.19
N LEU A 167 2.62 4.30 -8.13
CA LEU A 167 3.57 3.69 -7.20
C LEU A 167 5.01 3.67 -7.73
N PHE A 168 5.20 3.46 -9.04
CA PHE A 168 6.53 3.23 -9.62
C PHE A 168 6.94 4.28 -10.65
N VAL A 169 6.04 4.64 -11.59
CA VAL A 169 6.40 5.55 -12.69
C VAL A 169 6.52 6.98 -12.20
N LEU A 170 5.57 7.43 -11.38
CA LEU A 170 5.55 8.81 -10.88
C LEU A 170 6.77 9.13 -10.00
N PRO A 171 7.17 8.28 -9.02
CA PRO A 171 8.40 8.50 -8.26
C PRO A 171 9.65 8.55 -9.14
N GLY A 172 9.73 7.67 -10.15
CA GLY A 172 10.81 7.69 -11.13
C GLY A 172 10.85 9.00 -11.91
N ALA A 173 9.72 9.44 -12.44
CA ALA A 173 9.61 10.66 -13.24
C ALA A 173 9.97 11.93 -12.44
N VAL A 174 9.59 12.00 -11.17
CA VAL A 174 9.87 13.16 -10.30
C VAL A 174 11.36 13.38 -10.11
N ASN A 175 12.18 12.34 -10.15
CA ASN A 175 13.63 12.46 -10.00
C ASN A 175 14.30 13.24 -11.15
N TYR A 176 13.64 13.35 -12.31
CA TYR A 176 14.14 14.11 -13.47
C TYR A 176 13.73 15.58 -13.46
N LEU A 177 12.92 16.00 -12.49
CA LEU A 177 12.50 17.41 -12.38
C LEU A 177 13.64 18.27 -11.83
N PRO A 178 13.76 19.54 -12.28
CA PRO A 178 14.73 20.46 -11.72
C PRO A 178 14.39 20.84 -10.28
N ALA A 179 15.43 21.13 -9.49
CA ALA A 179 15.25 21.69 -8.15
C ALA A 179 14.51 23.06 -8.23
N PRO A 180 13.60 23.38 -7.28
CA PRO A 180 13.23 22.62 -6.08
C PRO A 180 12.03 21.66 -6.26
N TRP A 181 11.52 21.48 -7.48
CA TRP A 181 10.30 20.74 -7.75
C TRP A 181 10.44 19.24 -7.48
N ASN A 182 11.62 18.66 -7.78
CA ASN A 182 11.92 17.26 -7.50
C ASN A 182 11.72 16.92 -6.02
N THR A 183 12.28 17.73 -5.10
CA THR A 183 12.16 17.50 -3.65
C THR A 183 10.74 17.76 -3.15
N ARG A 184 10.10 18.87 -3.56
CA ARG A 184 8.75 19.24 -3.12
C ARG A 184 7.69 18.21 -3.54
N ILE A 185 7.78 17.68 -4.74
CA ILE A 185 6.83 16.66 -5.21
C ILE A 185 7.19 15.30 -4.59
N ALA A 186 8.48 14.98 -4.44
CA ALA A 186 8.91 13.74 -3.83
C ALA A 186 8.37 13.56 -2.40
N THR A 187 8.27 14.64 -1.60
CA THR A 187 7.72 14.58 -0.23
C THR A 187 6.25 14.17 -0.19
N LEU A 188 5.50 14.41 -1.26
CA LEU A 188 4.08 14.07 -1.35
C LEU A 188 3.84 12.65 -1.88
N LEU A 189 4.85 11.98 -2.42
CA LEU A 189 4.71 10.65 -3.01
C LEU A 189 4.50 9.56 -1.97
N LEU A 190 3.61 8.64 -2.24
CA LEU A 190 3.23 7.52 -1.36
C LEU A 190 4.42 6.78 -0.72
N PRO A 191 5.48 6.37 -1.46
CA PRO A 191 6.62 5.69 -0.85
C PRO A 191 7.37 6.54 0.18
N ASN A 192 7.36 7.86 0.03
CA ASN A 192 8.09 8.77 0.91
C ASN A 192 7.26 9.27 2.12
N LEU A 193 5.96 8.95 2.18
CA LEU A 193 5.11 9.34 3.31
C LEU A 193 5.35 8.49 4.55
N ILE A 194 5.67 7.20 4.38
CA ILE A 194 5.83 6.25 5.49
C ILE A 194 6.93 6.69 6.46
N PRO A 195 8.18 6.94 6.01
CA PRO A 195 9.24 7.40 6.92
C PRO A 195 8.92 8.77 7.54
N GLN A 196 8.18 9.65 6.84
CA GLN A 196 7.76 10.94 7.40
C GLN A 196 6.71 10.75 8.51
N ILE A 197 5.79 9.78 8.39
CA ILE A 197 4.81 9.44 9.42
C ILE A 197 5.49 8.80 10.64
N ALA A 198 6.46 7.91 10.41
CA ALA A 198 7.21 7.24 11.46
C ALA A 198 8.23 8.16 12.16
N SER A 199 8.37 9.40 11.71
CA SER A 199 9.40 10.35 12.21
C SER A 199 10.84 9.83 12.06
N GLU A 200 11.05 8.92 11.12
CA GLU A 200 12.38 8.42 10.81
C GLU A 200 13.20 9.51 10.12
N ARG A 201 14.45 9.65 10.56
CA ARG A 201 15.39 10.54 9.87
C ARG A 201 15.74 9.95 8.51
N MET A 202 14.97 10.33 7.52
CA MET A 202 15.25 9.94 6.15
C MET A 202 16.57 10.55 5.70
N SER A 203 17.41 9.70 5.12
CA SER A 203 18.69 10.10 4.55
C SER A 203 18.55 11.31 3.60
N SER A 204 19.59 12.10 3.51
CA SER A 204 19.94 13.28 2.74
C SER A 204 19.28 13.56 1.36
N ARG A 205 18.36 12.71 0.86
CA ARG A 205 17.74 12.87 -0.45
C ARG A 205 16.61 13.92 -0.51
N LEU A 206 15.89 14.14 0.59
CA LEU A 206 14.73 15.05 0.63
C LEU A 206 15.07 16.44 1.21
N GLY A 207 16.27 16.64 1.77
CA GLY A 207 16.70 17.92 2.35
C GLY A 207 15.74 18.43 3.43
N ASP A 208 15.57 19.75 3.52
CA ASP A 208 14.71 20.42 4.52
C ASP A 208 13.20 20.35 4.20
N GLY A 209 12.80 19.57 3.20
CA GLY A 209 11.42 19.52 2.70
C GLY A 209 10.49 18.53 3.42
N PHE A 210 10.83 18.04 4.62
CA PHE A 210 10.02 17.09 5.35
C PHE A 210 8.67 17.65 5.80
N LEU A 211 7.62 16.86 5.59
CA LEU A 211 6.33 17.12 6.20
C LEU A 211 6.32 16.63 7.66
N PRO A 212 5.69 17.37 8.58
CA PRO A 212 5.45 16.85 9.91
C PRO A 212 4.53 15.61 9.82
N PRO A 213 4.62 14.65 10.77
CA PRO A 213 3.88 13.38 10.71
C PRO A 213 2.39 13.53 10.46
N TRP A 214 1.75 14.50 11.08
CA TRP A 214 0.32 14.79 10.88
C TRP A 214 -0.01 15.24 9.45
N ALA A 215 0.88 16.03 8.82
CA ALA A 215 0.68 16.48 7.43
C ALA A 215 0.93 15.33 6.45
N ALA A 216 1.93 14.47 6.69
CA ALA A 216 2.16 13.27 5.91
C ALA A 216 0.96 12.30 6.00
N LEU A 217 0.35 12.14 7.18
CA LEU A 217 -0.90 11.39 7.35
C LEU A 217 -2.05 12.02 6.57
N ALA A 218 -2.20 13.35 6.63
CA ALA A 218 -3.26 14.05 5.89
C ALA A 218 -3.11 13.83 4.36
N VAL A 219 -1.89 13.89 3.85
CA VAL A 219 -1.59 13.60 2.43
C VAL A 219 -1.91 12.14 2.12
N LEU A 220 -1.53 11.20 2.98
CA LEU A 220 -1.82 9.77 2.79
C LEU A 220 -3.33 9.50 2.65
N PHE A 221 -4.15 10.12 3.50
CA PHE A 221 -5.61 9.99 3.43
C PHE A 221 -6.25 10.79 2.29
N ALA A 222 -5.61 11.84 1.80
CA ALA A 222 -6.11 12.61 0.66
C ALA A 222 -6.16 11.77 -0.62
N TYR A 223 -5.20 10.85 -0.84
CA TYR A 223 -5.18 9.96 -2.00
C TYR A 223 -6.47 9.13 -2.16
N PRO A 224 -6.84 8.28 -1.18
CA PRO A 224 -8.09 7.52 -1.28
C PRO A 224 -9.33 8.42 -1.25
N LEU A 225 -9.34 9.51 -0.49
CA LEU A 225 -10.48 10.45 -0.47
C LEU A 225 -10.78 11.00 -1.86
N VAL A 226 -9.78 11.50 -2.57
CA VAL A 226 -9.93 12.05 -3.91
C VAL A 226 -10.43 10.98 -4.88
N THR A 227 -9.78 9.81 -4.92
CA THR A 227 -10.12 8.75 -5.87
C THR A 227 -11.49 8.12 -5.59
N LEU A 228 -11.84 7.90 -4.32
CA LEU A 228 -13.17 7.40 -3.91
C LEU A 228 -14.26 8.43 -4.23
N THR A 229 -13.99 9.71 -4.04
CA THR A 229 -14.95 10.78 -4.39
C THR A 229 -15.20 10.79 -5.90
N ILE A 230 -14.15 10.74 -6.71
CA ILE A 230 -14.24 10.66 -8.17
C ILE A 230 -15.02 9.40 -8.58
N GLY A 231 -14.69 8.24 -7.99
CA GLY A 231 -15.36 6.96 -8.24
C GLY A 231 -16.84 7.01 -7.89
N TYR A 232 -17.19 7.59 -6.74
CA TYR A 232 -18.57 7.78 -6.33
C TYR A 232 -19.38 8.64 -7.31
N TYR A 233 -18.83 9.78 -7.72
CA TYR A 233 -19.51 10.65 -8.69
C TYR A 233 -19.62 10.01 -10.08
N ALA A 234 -18.61 9.23 -10.50
CA ALA A 234 -18.67 8.47 -11.75
C ALA A 234 -19.78 7.41 -11.75
N LEU A 235 -19.99 6.76 -10.59
CA LEU A 235 -21.11 5.82 -10.41
C LEU A 235 -22.47 6.53 -10.44
N LYS A 236 -22.57 7.75 -9.93
CA LYS A 236 -23.82 8.50 -9.87
C LYS A 236 -24.24 9.09 -11.23
N ARG A 237 -23.27 9.56 -12.04
CA ARG A 237 -23.56 10.32 -13.28
C ARG A 237 -23.89 9.46 -14.50
N LYS A 238 -23.43 8.22 -14.59
CA LYS A 238 -23.54 7.42 -15.83
C LYS A 238 -24.76 6.50 -15.92
N ASP A 239 -25.65 6.58 -14.94
CA ASP A 239 -26.88 5.77 -14.91
C ASP A 239 -28.15 6.65 -14.81
N ALA A 240 -28.03 7.95 -15.17
CA ALA A 240 -29.15 8.86 -15.34
C ALA A 240 -29.60 8.91 -16.83
#